data_f5287c03c298d86331e59f67ef547405
#
_entry.id   f5287c03c298d86331e59f67ef547405
#
_cell.length_a   1.000
_cell.length_b   1.000
_cell.length_c   1.000
_cell.angle_alpha   90.00
_cell.angle_beta   90.00
_cell.angle_gamma   90.00
#
_symmetry.space_group_name_H-M   'P 1'
#
loop_
_entity.id
_entity.type
_entity.pdbx_description
1 polymer ?
#
loop_
_entity_poly.entity_id
_entity_poly.type
_entity_poly.pdbx_seq_one_letter_code
_entity_poly.pdbx_strand_id
1 'polypeptide(L)'
;MRLGKLEKVDIRKVWPHEQYDFSKWLAAEENIRELGDTLNLSLTDVETEKFVGNYRCDILCKDEITGKMVLIENQLEPTNHDHLGKIITYASGLDAAVIVWIVASARDEHASAIEWLNKHTDDQISFFLLEVHAYKIGNSDPAPQFTIIEQPNDFVKTVKTIAKSNDLNESQKQRLEFWTQFNDVVEAKGKPFNKRKASTDHWYNVAIGSSEASLSIDLVNKEHKIRVSLWINGNKELYDSLASRKDEIEALLGFGLEWNRLDSKKASYISAYIKGLDFKKQDNYPQLMEQIIDLVVKMRKVFPQFL
;
A
#
# COMPACT_ATOMS: atom_id res chain seq x y z
N MET A 1 -20.30 -23.99 15.23
CA MET A 1 -19.17 -23.06 15.32
C MET A 1 -19.55 -21.94 16.30
N ARG A 2 -18.76 -21.66 17.37
CA ARG A 2 -19.05 -20.58 18.33
C ARG A 2 -18.26 -19.34 17.90
N LEU A 3 -18.94 -18.24 17.62
CA LEU A 3 -18.32 -16.99 17.25
C LEU A 3 -18.07 -16.12 18.50
N GLY A 4 -16.90 -15.49 18.60
CA GLY A 4 -16.59 -14.49 19.60
C GLY A 4 -17.33 -13.19 19.32
N LYS A 5 -17.54 -12.37 20.37
CA LYS A 5 -18.07 -11.03 20.24
C LYS A 5 -16.92 -10.03 20.25
N LEU A 6 -16.89 -9.14 19.27
CA LEU A 6 -15.93 -8.04 19.19
C LEU A 6 -16.33 -6.95 20.19
N GLU A 7 -15.41 -6.56 21.05
CA GLU A 7 -15.60 -5.52 22.07
C GLU A 7 -14.64 -4.36 21.81
N LYS A 8 -15.18 -3.14 21.72
CA LYS A 8 -14.35 -1.93 21.57
C LYS A 8 -13.66 -1.63 22.90
N VAL A 9 -12.35 -1.37 22.82
CA VAL A 9 -11.53 -0.97 23.96
C VAL A 9 -11.25 0.53 23.87
N ASP A 10 -11.26 1.21 25.00
CA ASP A 10 -10.85 2.61 25.06
C ASP A 10 -9.36 2.74 24.69
N ILE A 11 -9.08 3.48 23.61
CA ILE A 11 -7.74 3.64 23.08
C ILE A 11 -6.77 4.29 24.07
N ARG A 12 -7.27 5.12 25.00
CA ARG A 12 -6.45 5.70 26.08
C ARG A 12 -6.04 4.69 27.15
N LYS A 13 -6.69 3.53 27.22
CA LYS A 13 -6.24 2.39 28.04
C LYS A 13 -5.13 1.59 27.35
N VAL A 14 -5.08 1.62 26.03
CA VAL A 14 -4.02 0.98 25.22
C VAL A 14 -2.82 1.92 25.09
N TRP A 15 -3.07 3.18 24.77
CA TRP A 15 -2.07 4.23 24.63
C TRP A 15 -2.44 5.44 25.48
N PRO A 16 -1.99 5.50 26.75
CA PRO A 16 -2.27 6.61 27.64
C PRO A 16 -1.77 7.96 27.11
N HIS A 17 -0.60 7.96 26.50
CA HIS A 17 0.03 9.16 25.92
C HIS A 17 0.21 9.02 24.41
N GLU A 18 -0.22 10.04 23.67
CA GLU A 18 -0.13 10.10 22.21
C GLU A 18 1.31 10.02 21.73
N GLN A 19 2.16 10.94 22.18
CA GLN A 19 3.56 11.04 21.79
C GLN A 19 4.42 9.86 22.29
N TYR A 20 4.27 9.47 23.56
CA TYR A 20 5.17 8.52 24.21
C TYR A 20 4.76 7.05 24.02
N ASP A 21 3.47 6.81 23.81
CA ASP A 21 2.95 5.46 23.63
C ASP A 21 2.53 5.21 22.19
N PHE A 22 1.56 5.98 21.65
CA PHE A 22 0.99 5.71 20.33
C PHE A 22 1.98 6.00 19.20
N SER A 23 2.62 7.18 19.18
CA SER A 23 3.56 7.53 18.10
C SER A 23 4.77 6.61 18.08
N LYS A 24 5.27 6.17 19.25
CA LYS A 24 6.36 5.18 19.34
C LYS A 24 5.93 3.79 18.88
N TRP A 25 4.73 3.37 19.28
CA TRP A 25 4.16 2.10 18.83
C TRP A 25 3.98 2.10 17.32
N LEU A 26 3.39 3.17 16.78
CA LEU A 26 3.13 3.28 15.34
C LEU A 26 4.44 3.32 14.51
N ALA A 27 5.49 3.94 15.04
CA ALA A 27 6.78 4.03 14.36
C ALA A 27 7.56 2.70 14.33
N ALA A 28 7.15 1.67 15.09
CA ALA A 28 7.74 0.35 15.00
C ALA A 28 7.48 -0.28 13.62
N GLU A 29 8.46 -1.03 13.10
CA GLU A 29 8.46 -1.56 11.72
C GLU A 29 7.18 -2.34 11.38
N GLU A 30 6.71 -3.18 12.29
CA GLU A 30 5.51 -4.00 12.12
C GLU A 30 4.23 -3.14 12.03
N ASN A 31 4.13 -2.09 12.86
CA ASN A 31 2.93 -1.27 12.99
C ASN A 31 2.84 -0.21 11.88
N ILE A 32 3.98 0.41 11.52
CA ILE A 32 4.02 1.36 10.39
C ILE A 32 3.74 0.64 9.06
N ARG A 33 4.08 -0.64 8.95
CA ARG A 33 3.74 -1.47 7.82
C ARG A 33 2.23 -1.74 7.75
N GLU A 34 1.57 -2.05 8.86
CA GLU A 34 0.12 -2.23 8.93
C GLU A 34 -0.63 -0.96 8.48
N LEU A 35 -0.15 0.21 8.92
CA LEU A 35 -0.65 1.49 8.42
C LEU A 35 -0.39 1.63 6.92
N GLY A 36 0.81 1.31 6.45
CA GLY A 36 1.18 1.32 5.03
C GLY A 36 0.26 0.43 4.19
N ASP A 37 -0.01 -0.79 4.64
CA ASP A 37 -0.95 -1.72 3.99
C ASP A 37 -2.36 -1.13 3.91
N THR A 38 -2.82 -0.46 4.97
CA THR A 38 -4.11 0.23 4.99
C THR A 38 -4.18 1.36 3.97
N LEU A 39 -3.08 2.11 3.81
CA LEU A 39 -2.99 3.26 2.88
C LEU A 39 -2.56 2.87 1.46
N ASN A 40 -2.18 1.61 1.21
CA ASN A 40 -1.48 1.16 0.01
C ASN A 40 -0.16 1.91 -0.25
N LEU A 41 0.61 2.17 0.80
CA LEU A 41 1.93 2.78 0.77
C LEU A 41 2.98 1.81 1.32
N SER A 42 4.23 1.96 0.88
CA SER A 42 5.38 1.24 1.43
C SER A 42 6.21 2.20 2.28
N LEU A 43 5.88 2.31 3.57
CA LEU A 43 6.46 3.31 4.46
C LEU A 43 7.82 2.86 4.97
N THR A 44 8.85 3.70 4.74
CA THR A 44 10.26 3.48 5.13
C THR A 44 10.89 4.76 5.66
N ASP A 45 12.14 4.70 6.13
CA ASP A 45 12.90 5.86 6.66
C ASP A 45 12.10 6.61 7.74
N VAL A 46 11.57 5.87 8.72
CA VAL A 46 10.68 6.41 9.76
C VAL A 46 11.46 7.21 10.79
N GLU A 47 11.15 8.51 10.88
CA GLU A 47 11.68 9.41 11.89
C GLU A 47 10.54 9.94 12.76
N THR A 48 10.66 9.86 14.09
CA THR A 48 9.68 10.42 15.02
C THR A 48 10.13 11.80 15.50
N GLU A 49 9.15 12.66 15.85
CA GLU A 49 9.40 13.96 16.47
C GLU A 49 10.33 14.88 15.65
N LYS A 50 10.20 14.84 14.34
CA LYS A 50 11.05 15.58 13.41
C LYS A 50 10.71 17.07 13.43
N PHE A 51 11.71 17.91 13.59
CA PHE A 51 11.56 19.36 13.46
C PHE A 51 11.46 19.78 12.00
N VAL A 52 10.47 20.64 11.71
CA VAL A 52 10.21 21.26 10.42
C VAL A 52 10.16 22.77 10.64
N GLY A 53 11.26 23.44 10.41
CA GLY A 53 11.39 24.82 10.83
C GLY A 53 11.18 24.96 12.34
N ASN A 54 10.16 25.69 12.76
CA ASN A 54 9.78 25.87 14.17
C ASN A 54 8.74 24.86 14.67
N TYR A 55 8.31 23.93 13.83
CA TYR A 55 7.28 22.96 14.15
C TYR A 55 7.87 21.56 14.27
N ARG A 56 7.18 20.67 14.97
CA ARG A 56 7.58 19.29 15.18
C ARG A 56 6.42 18.37 14.79
N CYS A 57 6.62 17.55 13.76
CA CYS A 57 5.65 16.54 13.35
C CYS A 57 5.88 15.23 14.11
N ASP A 58 4.82 14.46 14.32
CA ASP A 58 4.88 13.22 15.09
C ASP A 58 5.71 12.16 14.39
N ILE A 59 5.43 11.88 13.11
CA ILE A 59 6.19 10.93 12.30
C ILE A 59 6.38 11.50 10.89
N LEU A 60 7.62 11.38 10.41
CA LEU A 60 8.01 11.65 9.04
C LEU A 60 8.61 10.39 8.46
N CYS A 61 8.17 9.97 7.28
CA CYS A 61 8.70 8.80 6.60
C CYS A 61 8.65 9.01 5.08
N LYS A 62 9.05 7.99 4.32
CA LYS A 62 8.97 8.00 2.86
C LYS A 62 8.13 6.83 2.38
N ASP A 63 7.41 7.04 1.29
CA ASP A 63 6.92 5.93 0.50
C ASP A 63 8.07 5.40 -0.37
N GLU A 64 8.54 4.20 -0.10
CA GLU A 64 9.67 3.56 -0.79
C GLU A 64 9.44 3.49 -2.31
N ILE A 65 8.18 3.39 -2.72
CA ILE A 65 7.76 3.20 -4.10
C ILE A 65 7.88 4.48 -4.91
N THR A 66 7.37 5.57 -4.36
CA THR A 66 7.33 6.86 -5.07
C THR A 66 8.47 7.78 -4.68
N GLY A 67 9.19 7.47 -3.61
CA GLY A 67 10.20 8.33 -2.99
C GLY A 67 9.59 9.57 -2.30
N LYS A 68 8.26 9.68 -2.26
CA LYS A 68 7.56 10.84 -1.72
C LYS A 68 7.63 10.87 -0.19
N MET A 69 7.76 12.08 0.36
CA MET A 69 7.68 12.29 1.80
C MET A 69 6.24 12.09 2.29
N VAL A 70 6.11 11.34 3.38
CA VAL A 70 4.85 11.05 4.07
C VAL A 70 4.93 11.63 5.47
N LEU A 71 4.01 12.53 5.78
CA LEU A 71 3.86 13.12 7.11
C LEU A 71 2.67 12.47 7.80
N ILE A 72 2.86 12.01 9.04
CA ILE A 72 1.79 11.46 9.87
C ILE A 72 1.67 12.32 11.12
N GLU A 73 0.47 12.81 11.36
CA GLU A 73 0.08 13.54 12.56
C GLU A 73 -0.95 12.72 13.33
N ASN A 74 -0.69 12.50 14.62
CA ASN A 74 -1.51 11.70 15.51
C ASN A 74 -2.35 12.58 16.43
N GLN A 75 -3.60 12.19 16.66
CA GLN A 75 -4.47 12.87 17.61
C GLN A 75 -5.42 11.85 18.24
N LEU A 76 -5.06 11.31 19.41
CA LEU A 76 -5.93 10.35 20.14
C LEU A 76 -7.12 11.04 20.81
N GLU A 77 -7.71 11.99 20.10
CA GLU A 77 -8.90 12.77 20.44
C GLU A 77 -9.75 12.99 19.17
N PRO A 78 -10.99 13.51 19.29
CA PRO A 78 -11.75 13.93 18.12
C PRO A 78 -11.01 15.03 17.35
N THR A 79 -11.13 15.04 16.02
CA THR A 79 -10.53 16.06 15.15
C THR A 79 -10.81 17.49 15.64
N ASN A 80 -9.84 18.41 15.49
CA ASN A 80 -9.97 19.81 15.81
C ASN A 80 -9.28 20.71 14.77
N HIS A 81 -9.55 22.02 14.84
CA HIS A 81 -9.01 23.01 13.90
C HIS A 81 -7.49 23.22 14.04
N ASP A 82 -6.95 23.04 15.26
CA ASP A 82 -5.51 23.22 15.50
C ASP A 82 -4.69 22.17 14.74
N HIS A 83 -5.10 20.90 14.79
CA HIS A 83 -4.42 19.84 14.02
C HIS A 83 -4.66 19.98 12.52
N LEU A 84 -5.86 20.39 12.07
CA LEU A 84 -6.10 20.70 10.67
C LEU A 84 -5.16 21.82 10.19
N GLY A 85 -4.97 22.87 10.97
CA GLY A 85 -4.01 23.93 10.67
C GLY A 85 -2.57 23.42 10.62
N LYS A 86 -2.17 22.57 11.56
CA LYS A 86 -0.83 21.95 11.60
C LYS A 86 -0.56 21.13 10.33
N ILE A 87 -1.42 20.19 9.95
CA ILE A 87 -1.19 19.31 8.78
C ILE A 87 -1.06 20.12 7.49
N ILE A 88 -1.82 21.20 7.34
CA ILE A 88 -1.70 22.09 6.17
C ILE A 88 -0.36 22.85 6.20
N THR A 89 0.03 23.37 7.37
CA THR A 89 1.29 24.11 7.55
C THR A 89 2.50 23.20 7.29
N TYR A 90 2.47 21.97 7.83
CA TYR A 90 3.57 21.02 7.63
C TYR A 90 3.66 20.55 6.19
N ALA A 91 2.53 20.29 5.53
CA ALA A 91 2.49 19.93 4.11
C ALA A 91 3.21 20.96 3.25
N SER A 92 2.97 22.26 3.51
CA SER A 92 3.60 23.35 2.75
C SER A 92 5.08 23.53 3.07
N GLY A 93 5.50 23.24 4.31
CA GLY A 93 6.88 23.47 4.77
C GLY A 93 7.85 22.34 4.48
N LEU A 94 7.36 21.10 4.32
CA LEU A 94 8.17 19.90 4.11
C LEU A 94 8.21 19.40 2.68
N ASP A 95 7.47 20.03 1.77
CA ASP A 95 7.21 19.46 0.45
C ASP A 95 6.66 18.02 0.56
N ALA A 96 5.88 17.79 1.63
CA ALA A 96 5.29 16.48 1.88
C ALA A 96 4.17 16.22 0.87
N ALA A 97 4.31 15.11 0.14
CA ALA A 97 3.35 14.75 -0.90
C ALA A 97 2.18 13.90 -0.36
N VAL A 98 2.35 13.28 0.82
CA VAL A 98 1.29 12.52 1.48
C VAL A 98 1.18 12.97 2.92
N ILE A 99 -0.02 13.36 3.32
CA ILE A 99 -0.35 13.79 4.68
C ILE A 99 -1.37 12.82 5.26
N VAL A 100 -1.05 12.23 6.40
CA VAL A 100 -1.90 11.26 7.09
C VAL A 100 -2.26 11.82 8.46
N TRP A 101 -3.55 12.02 8.72
CA TRP A 101 -4.07 12.45 10.01
C TRP A 101 -4.81 11.29 10.67
N ILE A 102 -4.26 10.78 11.78
CA ILE A 102 -4.83 9.65 12.54
C ILE A 102 -5.50 10.21 13.80
N VAL A 103 -6.78 9.90 13.98
CA VAL A 103 -7.59 10.46 15.07
C VAL A 103 -8.37 9.37 15.82
N ALA A 104 -8.82 9.69 17.04
CA ALA A 104 -9.75 8.83 17.77
C ALA A 104 -11.17 8.84 17.18
N SER A 105 -11.58 9.98 16.61
CA SER A 105 -12.87 10.16 15.95
C SER A 105 -12.80 11.35 15.01
N ALA A 106 -13.29 11.18 13.80
CA ALA A 106 -13.41 12.24 12.81
C ALA A 106 -14.77 12.94 12.96
N ARG A 107 -14.77 14.27 12.93
CA ARG A 107 -16.00 15.06 12.82
C ARG A 107 -16.30 15.30 11.35
N ASP A 108 -17.58 15.36 10.99
CA ASP A 108 -18.04 15.50 9.60
C ASP A 108 -17.49 16.77 8.93
N GLU A 109 -17.39 17.88 9.67
CA GLU A 109 -16.85 19.13 9.15
C GLU A 109 -15.36 19.04 8.77
N HIS A 110 -14.57 18.25 9.53
CA HIS A 110 -13.15 18.04 9.21
C HIS A 110 -12.96 17.00 8.10
N ALA A 111 -13.79 15.95 8.07
CA ALA A 111 -13.81 15.01 6.94
C ALA A 111 -14.13 15.75 5.64
N SER A 112 -15.16 16.61 5.63
CA SER A 112 -15.50 17.46 4.48
C SER A 112 -14.37 18.42 4.10
N ALA A 113 -13.60 18.97 5.07
CA ALA A 113 -12.44 19.80 4.79
C ALA A 113 -11.31 19.03 4.12
N ILE A 114 -11.02 17.78 4.57
CA ILE A 114 -10.03 16.90 3.94
C ILE A 114 -10.47 16.50 2.53
N GLU A 115 -11.75 16.17 2.33
CA GLU A 115 -12.30 15.92 1.00
C GLU A 115 -12.10 17.14 0.08
N TRP A 116 -12.40 18.35 0.58
CA TRP A 116 -12.22 19.58 -0.16
C TRP A 116 -10.73 19.82 -0.52
N LEU A 117 -9.80 19.63 0.43
CA LEU A 117 -8.37 19.71 0.17
C LEU A 117 -7.94 18.75 -0.93
N ASN A 118 -8.37 17.48 -0.87
CA ASN A 118 -8.08 16.49 -1.90
C ASN A 118 -8.61 16.86 -3.28
N LYS A 119 -9.71 17.62 -3.35
CA LYS A 119 -10.30 18.10 -4.63
C LYS A 119 -9.61 19.33 -5.19
N HIS A 120 -9.06 20.20 -4.33
CA HIS A 120 -8.62 21.54 -4.71
C HIS A 120 -7.11 21.77 -4.61
N THR A 121 -6.36 20.87 -3.97
CA THR A 121 -4.89 20.91 -3.97
C THR A 121 -4.31 20.29 -5.23
N ASP A 122 -3.00 20.49 -5.42
CA ASP A 122 -2.26 19.90 -6.54
C ASP A 122 -2.33 18.36 -6.45
N ASP A 123 -2.31 17.69 -7.60
CA ASP A 123 -2.29 16.24 -7.70
C ASP A 123 -1.04 15.58 -7.06
N GLN A 124 -0.03 16.41 -6.75
CA GLN A 124 1.15 15.95 -6.04
C GLN A 124 0.91 15.74 -4.55
N ILE A 125 -0.14 16.36 -3.98
CA ILE A 125 -0.46 16.31 -2.55
C ILE A 125 -1.68 15.42 -2.32
N SER A 126 -1.61 14.59 -1.28
CA SER A 126 -2.65 13.63 -0.91
C SER A 126 -2.91 13.71 0.59
N PHE A 127 -4.16 13.90 0.97
CA PHE A 127 -4.57 13.93 2.37
C PHE A 127 -5.37 12.68 2.72
N PHE A 128 -4.99 12.02 3.81
CA PHE A 128 -5.72 10.91 4.40
C PHE A 128 -6.21 11.30 5.79
N LEU A 129 -7.44 10.95 6.12
CA LEU A 129 -7.99 11.01 7.46
C LEU A 129 -8.40 9.60 7.90
N LEU A 130 -7.83 9.12 9.00
CA LEU A 130 -8.11 7.80 9.55
C LEU A 130 -8.58 7.89 10.98
N GLU A 131 -9.49 7.00 11.34
CA GLU A 131 -9.75 6.69 12.76
C GLU A 131 -8.92 5.47 13.19
N VAL A 132 -8.37 5.54 14.41
CA VAL A 132 -7.77 4.40 15.08
C VAL A 132 -8.67 3.90 16.18
N HIS A 133 -8.97 2.61 16.16
CA HIS A 133 -9.74 1.91 17.18
C HIS A 133 -8.96 0.73 17.75
N ALA A 134 -9.33 0.27 18.91
CA ALA A 134 -8.82 -0.98 19.47
C ALA A 134 -9.99 -1.89 19.82
N TYR A 135 -9.86 -3.18 19.49
CA TYR A 135 -10.87 -4.20 19.75
C TYR A 135 -10.26 -5.43 20.40
N LYS A 136 -11.06 -6.18 21.15
CA LYS A 136 -10.70 -7.47 21.71
C LYS A 136 -11.84 -8.47 21.59
N ILE A 137 -11.54 -9.76 21.75
CA ILE A 137 -12.52 -10.83 21.85
C ILE A 137 -12.30 -11.54 23.20
N GLY A 138 -13.25 -11.34 24.12
CA GLY A 138 -13.14 -11.90 25.47
C GLY A 138 -11.89 -11.37 26.21
N ASN A 139 -10.99 -12.27 26.60
CA ASN A 139 -9.76 -11.93 27.34
C ASN A 139 -8.52 -11.84 26.45
N SER A 140 -8.67 -11.67 25.14
CA SER A 140 -7.50 -11.46 24.26
C SER A 140 -6.88 -10.09 24.49
N ASP A 141 -5.63 -9.92 24.07
CA ASP A 141 -5.01 -8.62 23.94
C ASP A 141 -5.80 -7.74 22.95
N PRO A 142 -5.81 -6.41 23.15
CA PRO A 142 -6.42 -5.49 22.21
C PRO A 142 -5.71 -5.51 20.87
N ALA A 143 -6.46 -5.59 19.77
CA ALA A 143 -5.97 -5.44 18.42
C ALA A 143 -6.32 -4.05 17.87
N PRO A 144 -5.36 -3.31 17.29
CA PRO A 144 -5.63 -2.03 16.64
C PRO A 144 -6.35 -2.23 15.32
N GLN A 145 -7.11 -1.21 14.90
CA GLN A 145 -7.73 -1.16 13.59
C GLN A 145 -7.69 0.27 13.07
N PHE A 146 -7.16 0.46 11.87
CA PHE A 146 -7.25 1.72 11.13
C PHE A 146 -8.45 1.68 10.19
N THR A 147 -9.24 2.76 10.22
CA THR A 147 -10.40 2.94 9.33
C THR A 147 -10.22 4.22 8.54
N ILE A 148 -10.14 4.13 7.22
CA ILE A 148 -10.06 5.31 6.36
C ILE A 148 -11.42 6.00 6.34
N ILE A 149 -11.44 7.27 6.74
CA ILE A 149 -12.61 8.16 6.70
C ILE A 149 -12.60 8.97 5.41
N GLU A 150 -11.43 9.57 5.09
CA GLU A 150 -11.23 10.30 3.85
C GLU A 150 -9.89 9.94 3.23
N GLN A 151 -9.88 9.85 1.90
CA GLN A 151 -8.70 9.57 1.11
C GLN A 151 -8.75 10.29 -0.23
N PRO A 152 -7.61 10.47 -0.91
CA PRO A 152 -7.59 11.06 -2.25
C PRO A 152 -8.49 10.30 -3.22
N ASN A 153 -9.27 11.04 -4.00
CA ASN A 153 -10.05 10.42 -5.08
C ASN A 153 -9.11 10.06 -6.25
N ASP A 154 -8.75 8.79 -6.35
CA ASP A 154 -7.81 8.29 -7.36
C ASP A 154 -8.29 8.50 -8.79
N PHE A 155 -9.60 8.47 -9.03
CA PHE A 155 -10.17 8.74 -10.36
C PHE A 155 -9.89 10.18 -10.81
N VAL A 156 -10.20 11.17 -9.96
CA VAL A 156 -9.96 12.60 -10.28
C VAL A 156 -8.47 12.89 -10.43
N LYS A 157 -7.61 12.33 -9.56
CA LYS A 157 -6.16 12.48 -9.66
C LYS A 157 -5.60 11.79 -10.90
N THR A 158 -6.09 10.61 -11.24
CA THR A 158 -5.69 9.89 -12.46
C THR A 158 -6.10 10.68 -13.72
N VAL A 159 -7.32 11.20 -13.78
CA VAL A 159 -7.81 12.03 -14.91
C VAL A 159 -7.00 13.32 -15.02
N LYS A 160 -6.70 14.01 -13.90
CA LYS A 160 -5.87 15.23 -13.91
C LYS A 160 -4.41 14.92 -14.28
N THR A 161 -3.86 13.79 -13.85
CA THR A 161 -2.51 13.35 -14.25
C THR A 161 -2.47 13.04 -15.74
N ILE A 162 -3.50 12.42 -16.30
CA ILE A 162 -3.66 12.21 -17.75
C ILE A 162 -3.76 13.57 -18.47
N ALA A 163 -4.52 14.52 -17.96
CA ALA A 163 -4.67 15.85 -18.54
C ALA A 163 -3.38 16.70 -18.49
N LYS A 164 -2.56 16.56 -17.44
CA LYS A 164 -1.22 17.18 -17.31
C LYS A 164 -0.10 16.40 -18.00
N SER A 165 -0.40 15.31 -18.68
CA SER A 165 0.55 14.31 -19.22
C SER A 165 1.46 14.80 -20.36
N ASN A 166 1.53 16.11 -20.63
CA ASN A 166 2.51 16.63 -21.59
C ASN A 166 3.98 16.37 -21.18
N ASP A 167 4.24 16.12 -19.88
CA ASP A 167 5.58 15.82 -19.37
C ASP A 167 5.89 14.30 -19.26
N LEU A 168 4.87 13.42 -19.39
CA LEU A 168 5.10 11.98 -19.36
C LEU A 168 5.62 11.48 -20.71
N ASN A 169 6.68 10.67 -20.69
CA ASN A 169 7.13 9.97 -21.89
C ASN A 169 6.12 8.87 -22.28
N GLU A 170 6.23 8.41 -23.54
CA GLU A 170 5.28 7.44 -24.11
C GLU A 170 5.17 6.15 -23.27
N SER A 171 6.28 5.62 -22.78
CA SER A 171 6.27 4.42 -21.94
C SER A 171 5.58 4.63 -20.58
N GLN A 172 5.65 5.83 -20.03
CA GLN A 172 4.96 6.17 -18.78
C GLN A 172 3.44 6.26 -19.00
N LYS A 173 3.01 6.88 -20.11
CA LYS A 173 1.59 6.95 -20.48
C LYS A 173 0.99 5.56 -20.66
N GLN A 174 1.69 4.70 -21.42
CA GLN A 174 1.26 3.33 -21.69
C GLN A 174 1.13 2.48 -20.41
N ARG A 175 2.07 2.63 -19.46
CA ARG A 175 1.98 1.93 -18.18
C ARG A 175 0.83 2.44 -17.31
N LEU A 176 0.66 3.75 -17.21
CA LEU A 176 -0.46 4.35 -16.47
C LEU A 176 -1.81 3.88 -17.04
N GLU A 177 -1.95 3.87 -18.36
CA GLU A 177 -3.15 3.37 -19.04
C GLU A 177 -3.38 1.89 -18.74
N PHE A 178 -2.34 1.05 -18.84
CA PHE A 178 -2.43 -0.37 -18.54
C PHE A 178 -2.91 -0.62 -17.08
N TRP A 179 -2.30 0.04 -16.09
CA TRP A 179 -2.68 -0.14 -14.69
C TRP A 179 -4.07 0.43 -14.36
N THR A 180 -4.50 1.47 -15.06
CA THR A 180 -5.86 2.00 -14.92
C THR A 180 -6.88 0.97 -15.38
N GLN A 181 -6.71 0.43 -16.59
CA GLN A 181 -7.59 -0.63 -17.13
C GLN A 181 -7.51 -1.91 -16.27
N PHE A 182 -6.32 -2.27 -15.77
CA PHE A 182 -6.14 -3.40 -14.87
C PHE A 182 -6.98 -3.26 -13.59
N ASN A 183 -6.98 -2.07 -12.98
CA ASN A 183 -7.78 -1.79 -11.80
C ASN A 183 -9.29 -1.93 -12.06
N ASP A 184 -9.76 -1.55 -13.25
CA ASP A 184 -11.16 -1.72 -13.64
C ASP A 184 -11.52 -3.20 -13.78
N VAL A 185 -10.63 -4.01 -14.35
CA VAL A 185 -10.84 -5.46 -14.47
C VAL A 185 -10.82 -6.14 -13.10
N VAL A 186 -9.90 -5.75 -12.19
CA VAL A 186 -9.88 -6.25 -10.79
C VAL A 186 -11.19 -5.92 -10.07
N GLU A 187 -11.73 -4.71 -10.27
CA GLU A 187 -13.03 -4.31 -9.71
C GLU A 187 -14.17 -5.16 -10.26
N ALA A 188 -14.23 -5.31 -11.58
CA ALA A 188 -15.26 -6.11 -12.26
C ALA A 188 -15.23 -7.60 -11.86
N LYS A 189 -14.07 -8.13 -11.47
CA LYS A 189 -13.88 -9.49 -10.95
C LYS A 189 -14.19 -9.63 -9.44
N GLY A 190 -14.76 -8.60 -8.82
CA GLY A 190 -15.17 -8.64 -7.39
C GLY A 190 -14.03 -8.43 -6.39
N LYS A 191 -12.97 -7.73 -6.78
CA LYS A 191 -11.81 -7.37 -5.94
C LYS A 191 -11.15 -8.58 -5.26
N PRO A 192 -10.62 -9.54 -5.99
CA PRO A 192 -9.97 -10.72 -5.40
C PRO A 192 -8.73 -10.39 -4.56
N PHE A 193 -8.21 -9.17 -4.69
CA PHE A 193 -7.15 -8.55 -3.87
C PHE A 193 -7.31 -7.02 -3.85
N ASN A 194 -6.64 -6.37 -2.92
CA ASN A 194 -6.66 -4.91 -2.82
C ASN A 194 -5.95 -4.28 -4.03
N LYS A 195 -6.63 -3.30 -4.65
CA LYS A 195 -6.06 -2.53 -5.75
C LYS A 195 -5.03 -1.54 -5.24
N ARG A 196 -3.99 -1.31 -6.04
CA ARG A 196 -3.12 -0.15 -5.88
C ARG A 196 -3.55 0.97 -6.82
N LYS A 197 -3.14 2.18 -6.49
CA LYS A 197 -3.27 3.30 -7.42
C LYS A 197 -2.52 3.00 -8.71
N ALA A 198 -3.15 3.27 -9.86
CA ALA A 198 -2.46 3.21 -11.14
C ALA A 198 -1.31 4.23 -11.17
N SER A 199 -0.11 3.78 -11.56
CA SER A 199 1.11 4.60 -11.62
C SER A 199 1.79 4.47 -12.97
N THR A 200 2.85 5.24 -13.18
CA THR A 200 3.73 5.17 -14.35
C THR A 200 4.81 4.10 -14.21
N ASP A 201 4.84 3.39 -13.08
CA ASP A 201 5.82 2.35 -12.81
C ASP A 201 5.60 1.12 -13.68
N HIS A 202 6.66 0.36 -13.90
CA HIS A 202 6.58 -0.89 -14.65
C HIS A 202 6.13 -2.08 -13.79
N TRP A 203 5.86 -1.86 -12.51
CA TRP A 203 5.50 -2.90 -11.54
C TRP A 203 4.28 -2.52 -10.70
N TYR A 204 3.62 -3.54 -10.14
CA TYR A 204 2.41 -3.44 -9.32
C TYR A 204 2.46 -4.53 -8.24
N ASN A 205 2.49 -4.14 -6.97
CA ASN A 205 2.56 -5.09 -5.86
C ASN A 205 1.17 -5.49 -5.35
N VAL A 206 1.07 -6.74 -4.92
CA VAL A 206 -0.13 -7.30 -4.29
C VAL A 206 0.28 -7.98 -2.99
N ALA A 207 -0.35 -7.61 -1.89
CA ALA A 207 -0.11 -8.21 -0.59
C ALA A 207 -0.48 -9.71 -0.59
N ILE A 208 0.35 -10.52 0.09
CA ILE A 208 0.17 -11.96 0.22
C ILE A 208 -0.13 -12.40 1.66
N GLY A 209 -0.23 -11.45 2.60
CA GLY A 209 -0.46 -11.74 4.01
C GLY A 209 0.82 -12.11 4.77
N SER A 210 1.99 -11.77 4.23
CA SER A 210 3.30 -11.95 4.88
C SER A 210 4.03 -10.63 4.88
N SER A 211 4.81 -10.39 5.92
CA SER A 211 5.72 -9.24 6.02
C SER A 211 7.05 -9.46 5.30
N GLU A 212 7.39 -10.71 5.00
CA GLU A 212 8.68 -11.09 4.42
C GLU A 212 8.64 -11.27 2.91
N ALA A 213 7.42 -11.34 2.34
CA ALA A 213 7.22 -11.55 0.90
C ALA A 213 5.97 -10.82 0.40
N SER A 214 5.98 -10.43 -0.87
CA SER A 214 4.84 -9.86 -1.58
C SER A 214 4.79 -10.38 -3.02
N LEU A 215 3.64 -10.28 -3.69
CA LEU A 215 3.59 -10.52 -5.13
C LEU A 215 3.88 -9.23 -5.87
N SER A 216 4.75 -9.29 -6.88
CA SER A 216 5.03 -8.22 -7.83
C SER A 216 4.59 -8.64 -9.23
N ILE A 217 3.87 -7.77 -9.90
CA ILE A 217 3.50 -7.90 -11.32
C ILE A 217 4.35 -6.90 -12.08
N ASP A 218 5.23 -7.36 -12.97
CA ASP A 218 6.18 -6.50 -13.68
C ASP A 218 5.91 -6.52 -15.19
N LEU A 219 5.76 -5.34 -15.80
CA LEU A 219 5.58 -5.17 -17.25
C LEU A 219 6.94 -5.15 -17.95
N VAL A 220 7.37 -6.27 -18.49
CA VAL A 220 8.64 -6.42 -19.19
C VAL A 220 8.43 -6.24 -20.71
N ASN A 221 8.14 -4.98 -21.11
CA ASN A 221 7.76 -4.66 -22.48
C ASN A 221 8.81 -5.03 -23.53
N LYS A 222 10.12 -4.90 -23.22
CA LYS A 222 11.21 -5.28 -24.13
C LYS A 222 11.20 -6.77 -24.50
N GLU A 223 10.65 -7.60 -23.66
CA GLU A 223 10.58 -9.05 -23.84
C GLU A 223 9.14 -9.52 -24.14
N HIS A 224 8.22 -8.60 -24.38
CA HIS A 224 6.82 -8.88 -24.66
C HIS A 224 6.17 -9.82 -23.65
N LYS A 225 6.47 -9.66 -22.36
CA LYS A 225 5.97 -10.52 -21.28
C LYS A 225 5.62 -9.74 -20.04
N ILE A 226 4.77 -10.33 -19.22
CA ILE A 226 4.46 -9.89 -17.87
C ILE A 226 5.04 -10.94 -16.93
N ARG A 227 5.76 -10.51 -15.90
CA ARG A 227 6.28 -11.36 -14.86
C ARG A 227 5.44 -11.19 -13.61
N VAL A 228 4.97 -12.28 -13.03
CA VAL A 228 4.32 -12.30 -11.71
C VAL A 228 5.24 -13.08 -10.77
N SER A 229 5.74 -12.44 -9.74
CA SER A 229 6.78 -13.01 -8.86
C SER A 229 6.34 -12.97 -7.41
N LEU A 230 6.67 -13.99 -6.63
CA LEU A 230 6.86 -13.82 -5.21
C LEU A 230 8.21 -13.13 -5.01
N TRP A 231 8.17 -11.91 -4.50
CA TRP A 231 9.35 -11.13 -4.14
C TRP A 231 9.62 -11.29 -2.64
N ILE A 232 10.83 -11.74 -2.31
CA ILE A 232 11.30 -11.97 -0.94
C ILE A 232 12.39 -10.94 -0.67
N ASN A 233 12.15 -10.03 0.27
CA ASN A 233 13.07 -8.92 0.56
C ASN A 233 14.03 -9.28 1.69
N GLY A 234 15.28 -9.60 1.33
CA GLY A 234 16.39 -9.77 2.28
C GLY A 234 16.40 -11.06 3.09
N ASN A 235 15.40 -11.91 2.98
CA ASN A 235 15.33 -13.20 3.68
C ASN A 235 15.72 -14.35 2.77
N LYS A 236 17.02 -14.70 2.73
CA LYS A 236 17.53 -15.83 1.92
C LYS A 236 17.15 -17.20 2.51
N GLU A 237 16.98 -17.27 3.82
CA GLU A 237 16.55 -18.49 4.51
C GLU A 237 15.12 -18.87 4.13
N LEU A 238 14.23 -17.87 4.05
CA LEU A 238 12.87 -18.06 3.55
C LEU A 238 12.87 -18.56 2.10
N TYR A 239 13.71 -17.96 1.23
CA TYR A 239 13.84 -18.45 -0.14
C TYR A 239 14.30 -19.91 -0.19
N ASP A 240 15.34 -20.27 0.57
CA ASP A 240 15.90 -21.63 0.61
C ASP A 240 14.88 -22.64 1.16
N SER A 241 14.09 -22.23 2.17
CA SER A 241 12.97 -23.03 2.70
C SER A 241 11.92 -23.31 1.62
N LEU A 242 11.50 -22.28 0.88
CA LEU A 242 10.56 -22.43 -0.25
C LEU A 242 11.14 -23.29 -1.37
N ALA A 243 12.41 -23.08 -1.71
CA ALA A 243 13.10 -23.83 -2.76
C ALA A 243 13.23 -25.31 -2.46
N SER A 244 13.36 -25.69 -1.17
CA SER A 244 13.37 -27.09 -0.74
C SER A 244 12.03 -27.80 -0.96
N ARG A 245 10.94 -27.04 -1.09
CA ARG A 245 9.58 -27.54 -1.33
C ARG A 245 9.05 -27.18 -2.74
N LYS A 246 9.96 -26.91 -3.67
CA LYS A 246 9.65 -26.47 -5.03
C LYS A 246 8.61 -27.36 -5.72
N ASP A 247 8.84 -28.66 -5.74
CA ASP A 247 7.99 -29.63 -6.47
C ASP A 247 6.56 -29.66 -5.89
N GLU A 248 6.42 -29.52 -4.57
CA GLU A 248 5.13 -29.44 -3.90
C GLU A 248 4.38 -28.14 -4.26
N ILE A 249 5.09 -27.02 -4.23
CA ILE A 249 4.53 -25.70 -4.58
C ILE A 249 4.05 -25.68 -6.04
N GLU A 250 4.90 -26.14 -6.97
CA GLU A 250 4.58 -26.19 -8.40
C GLU A 250 3.43 -27.18 -8.70
N ALA A 251 3.36 -28.30 -7.98
CA ALA A 251 2.24 -29.24 -8.08
C ALA A 251 0.90 -28.60 -7.65
N LEU A 252 0.89 -27.84 -6.55
CA LEU A 252 -0.31 -27.14 -6.06
C LEU A 252 -0.74 -25.99 -7.00
N LEU A 253 0.22 -25.30 -7.62
CA LEU A 253 -0.05 -24.24 -8.59
C LEU A 253 -0.53 -24.79 -9.93
N GLY A 254 -0.07 -25.99 -10.31
CA GLY A 254 -0.35 -26.64 -11.59
C GLY A 254 0.52 -26.12 -12.74
N PHE A 255 1.62 -25.40 -12.47
CA PHE A 255 2.60 -24.92 -13.45
C PHE A 255 3.98 -24.72 -12.80
N GLY A 256 5.03 -24.75 -13.64
CA GLY A 256 6.41 -24.51 -13.22
C GLY A 256 6.71 -23.03 -12.99
N LEU A 257 7.67 -22.77 -12.11
CA LEU A 257 8.16 -21.44 -11.75
C LEU A 257 9.64 -21.30 -12.08
N GLU A 258 10.07 -20.06 -12.30
CA GLU A 258 11.49 -19.72 -12.37
C GLU A 258 11.98 -19.28 -10.98
N TRP A 259 13.00 -19.96 -10.47
CA TRP A 259 13.53 -19.79 -9.12
C TRP A 259 14.86 -19.02 -9.17
N ASN A 260 14.88 -17.80 -8.66
CA ASN A 260 16.04 -16.90 -8.71
C ASN A 260 16.45 -16.44 -7.31
N ARG A 261 17.45 -17.09 -6.72
CA ARG A 261 17.98 -16.76 -5.40
C ARG A 261 18.70 -15.40 -5.39
N LEU A 262 19.42 -15.08 -6.48
CA LEU A 262 20.16 -13.84 -6.69
C LEU A 262 21.15 -13.55 -5.55
N ASP A 263 22.18 -14.38 -5.39
CA ASP A 263 23.14 -14.31 -4.28
C ASP A 263 23.86 -12.96 -4.13
N SER A 264 24.03 -12.24 -5.23
CA SER A 264 24.63 -10.90 -5.26
C SER A 264 23.66 -9.75 -4.93
N LYS A 265 22.36 -10.03 -4.77
CA LYS A 265 21.32 -9.04 -4.50
C LYS A 265 20.61 -9.33 -3.20
N LYS A 266 20.04 -8.29 -2.57
CA LYS A 266 19.25 -8.44 -1.34
C LYS A 266 17.99 -9.29 -1.58
N ALA A 267 17.24 -9.00 -2.64
CA ALA A 267 15.98 -9.68 -2.96
C ALA A 267 16.18 -11.03 -3.68
N SER A 268 15.19 -11.92 -3.57
CA SER A 268 15.03 -13.16 -4.33
C SER A 268 13.67 -13.19 -5.00
N TYR A 269 13.52 -13.93 -6.11
CA TYR A 269 12.28 -14.00 -6.89
C TYR A 269 11.91 -15.44 -7.22
N ILE A 270 10.61 -15.75 -7.14
CA ILE A 270 10.02 -16.99 -7.65
C ILE A 270 8.93 -16.56 -8.62
N SER A 271 9.12 -16.80 -9.92
CA SER A 271 8.43 -16.08 -10.99
C SER A 271 7.66 -17.01 -11.94
N ALA A 272 6.49 -16.54 -12.38
CA ALA A 272 5.78 -17.05 -13.55
C ALA A 272 5.65 -15.94 -14.60
N TYR A 273 5.44 -16.32 -15.87
CA TYR A 273 5.41 -15.38 -16.98
C TYR A 273 4.15 -15.54 -17.84
N ILE A 274 3.61 -14.41 -18.25
CA ILE A 274 2.54 -14.31 -19.24
C ILE A 274 3.13 -13.63 -20.48
N LYS A 275 2.98 -14.23 -21.65
CA LYS A 275 3.49 -13.71 -22.91
C LYS A 275 2.46 -12.84 -23.63
N GLY A 276 2.91 -11.94 -24.50
CA GLY A 276 2.05 -11.19 -25.41
C GLY A 276 1.81 -9.73 -25.00
N LEU A 277 2.55 -9.20 -24.02
CA LEU A 277 2.48 -7.77 -23.71
C LEU A 277 3.04 -6.96 -24.89
N ASP A 278 2.20 -6.11 -25.46
CA ASP A 278 2.59 -5.14 -26.48
C ASP A 278 1.80 -3.86 -26.28
N PHE A 279 2.44 -2.80 -25.81
CA PHE A 279 1.78 -1.51 -25.56
C PHE A 279 1.24 -0.84 -26.83
N LYS A 280 1.66 -1.30 -28.01
CA LYS A 280 1.14 -0.82 -29.30
C LYS A 280 -0.12 -1.56 -29.74
N LYS A 281 -0.45 -2.70 -29.12
CA LYS A 281 -1.59 -3.55 -29.43
C LYS A 281 -2.39 -3.81 -28.19
N GLN A 282 -3.31 -2.91 -27.88
CA GLN A 282 -4.10 -2.97 -26.65
C GLN A 282 -5.28 -3.97 -26.71
N ASP A 283 -5.57 -4.52 -27.88
CA ASP A 283 -6.73 -5.40 -28.09
C ASP A 283 -6.68 -6.67 -27.21
N ASN A 284 -5.46 -7.11 -26.82
CA ASN A 284 -5.28 -8.28 -25.95
C ASN A 284 -5.22 -7.96 -24.45
N TYR A 285 -5.31 -6.69 -24.06
CA TYR A 285 -5.23 -6.27 -22.66
C TYR A 285 -6.25 -6.97 -21.75
N PRO A 286 -7.54 -7.07 -22.10
CA PRO A 286 -8.50 -7.77 -21.25
C PRO A 286 -8.09 -9.21 -20.96
N GLN A 287 -7.61 -9.94 -21.96
CA GLN A 287 -7.15 -11.33 -21.80
C GLN A 287 -5.87 -11.41 -20.93
N LEU A 288 -4.91 -10.51 -21.14
CA LEU A 288 -3.69 -10.45 -20.31
C LEU A 288 -4.01 -10.14 -18.86
N MET A 289 -4.91 -9.18 -18.61
CA MET A 289 -5.32 -8.77 -17.27
C MET A 289 -6.07 -9.90 -16.54
N GLU A 290 -6.91 -10.65 -17.23
CA GLU A 290 -7.54 -11.85 -16.67
C GLU A 290 -6.48 -12.90 -16.26
N GLN A 291 -5.53 -13.18 -17.14
CA GLN A 291 -4.44 -14.12 -16.84
C GLN A 291 -3.59 -13.68 -15.64
N ILE A 292 -3.31 -12.37 -15.52
CA ILE A 292 -2.61 -11.82 -14.35
C ILE A 292 -3.41 -12.08 -13.09
N ILE A 293 -4.71 -11.74 -13.08
CA ILE A 293 -5.57 -11.89 -11.91
C ILE A 293 -5.64 -13.36 -11.50
N ASP A 294 -5.86 -14.28 -12.45
CA ASP A 294 -5.92 -15.71 -12.17
C ASP A 294 -4.61 -16.24 -11.57
N LEU A 295 -3.48 -15.79 -12.10
CA LEU A 295 -2.16 -16.17 -11.62
C LEU A 295 -1.91 -15.63 -10.20
N VAL A 296 -2.19 -14.36 -9.97
CA VAL A 296 -2.08 -13.72 -8.65
C VAL A 296 -2.97 -14.43 -7.62
N VAL A 297 -4.21 -14.73 -7.96
CA VAL A 297 -5.14 -15.43 -7.05
C VAL A 297 -4.63 -16.82 -6.69
N LYS A 298 -4.12 -17.59 -7.68
CA LYS A 298 -3.50 -18.91 -7.42
C LYS A 298 -2.29 -18.79 -6.50
N MET A 299 -1.37 -17.87 -6.79
CA MET A 299 -0.17 -17.66 -5.97
C MET A 299 -0.54 -17.21 -4.54
N ARG A 300 -1.52 -16.31 -4.38
CA ARG A 300 -2.03 -15.90 -3.06
C ARG A 300 -2.69 -17.03 -2.28
N LYS A 301 -3.23 -18.03 -2.92
CA LYS A 301 -3.83 -19.20 -2.27
C LYS A 301 -2.78 -20.23 -1.83
N VAL A 302 -1.70 -20.38 -2.59
CA VAL A 302 -0.70 -21.42 -2.37
C VAL A 302 0.44 -20.94 -1.47
N PHE A 303 1.11 -19.84 -1.79
CA PHE A 303 2.30 -19.41 -1.06
C PHE A 303 2.12 -19.19 0.43
N PRO A 304 1.00 -18.64 0.95
CA PRO A 304 0.81 -18.50 2.41
C PRO A 304 0.84 -19.80 3.21
N GLN A 305 0.72 -20.95 2.56
CA GLN A 305 0.84 -22.26 3.21
C GLN A 305 2.30 -22.65 3.48
N PHE A 306 3.25 -21.88 2.95
CA PHE A 306 4.68 -22.16 2.98
C PHE A 306 5.51 -21.02 3.59
N LEU A 307 4.87 -19.85 3.87
CA LEU A 307 5.47 -18.65 4.45
C LEU A 307 5.45 -18.66 5.98
#